data_9088b1c40a99156274025c880d142952
#
_entry.id   9088b1c40a99156274025c880d142952
#
_cell.length_a   1.000
_cell.length_b   1.000
_cell.length_c   1.000
_cell.angle_alpha   90.00
_cell.angle_beta   90.00
_cell.angle_gamma   90.00
#
_symmetry.space_group_name_H-M   'P 1'
#
loop_
_entity.id
_entity.type
_entity.pdbx_description
1 polymer ?
#
loop_
_entity_poly.entity_id
_entity_poly.type
_entity_poly.pdbx_seq_one_letter_code
_entity_poly.pdbx_strand_id
1 'polypeptide(L)'
;MKPLAHLLFITLTCILVSSCQKSFLNPDGGGVDPDAQNFILATGITDIVQKTAINDFVLQLKDSLLWNKFIAIYPMIGGTQQSIKWNLKDPRDLDAAFRLTIYGTPTYSSGGVLFPTNPDYADTHFTDSMFAFNDNSISYYSLTQNTVNGYDMGCIDNAPPYNEFSIYHSYDASNWFGYVGFAVTPSNTRGLFMFSSTSTDVKRYENGVNTDSRGVAPVSGFTNKPILIGIVEQALAGGQRECALATIGRGLSDRQALAFYTIALVFETRLGR
;
A
#
# COMPACT_ATOMS: atom_id res chain seq x y z
N MET A 1 54.78 -42.69 2.28
CA MET A 1 53.62 -42.44 1.41
C MET A 1 52.75 -41.36 2.08
N LYS A 2 52.76 -40.15 1.54
CA LYS A 2 51.98 -39.04 2.06
C LYS A 2 50.70 -38.88 1.22
N PRO A 3 49.52 -38.71 1.78
CA PRO A 3 48.33 -38.39 0.96
C PRO A 3 48.31 -36.91 0.62
N LEU A 4 48.03 -36.62 -0.65
CA LEU A 4 47.83 -35.32 -1.26
C LEU A 4 46.47 -34.76 -0.81
N ALA A 5 46.49 -33.64 -0.11
CA ALA A 5 45.25 -32.90 0.18
C ALA A 5 44.85 -32.09 -1.07
N HIS A 6 43.70 -32.42 -1.64
CA HIS A 6 43.08 -31.61 -2.70
C HIS A 6 42.39 -30.41 -2.09
N LEU A 7 42.97 -29.24 -2.30
CA LEU A 7 42.41 -27.96 -1.92
C LEU A 7 41.37 -27.58 -2.98
N LEU A 8 40.09 -27.70 -2.65
CA LEU A 8 38.95 -27.31 -3.52
C LEU A 8 38.82 -25.79 -3.44
N PHE A 9 39.28 -25.07 -4.46
CA PHE A 9 39.02 -23.65 -4.63
C PHE A 9 37.55 -23.46 -5.10
N ILE A 10 36.70 -23.07 -4.17
CA ILE A 10 35.38 -22.57 -4.51
C ILE A 10 35.51 -21.10 -4.94
N THR A 11 35.58 -20.86 -6.22
CA THR A 11 35.47 -19.51 -6.80
C THR A 11 34.02 -19.05 -6.66
N LEU A 12 33.77 -18.20 -5.64
CA LEU A 12 32.52 -17.47 -5.49
C LEU A 12 32.43 -16.44 -6.63
N THR A 13 31.72 -16.80 -7.69
CA THR A 13 31.42 -15.87 -8.78
C THR A 13 30.41 -14.85 -8.26
N CYS A 14 30.90 -13.72 -7.82
CA CYS A 14 30.07 -12.55 -7.52
C CYS A 14 29.45 -12.07 -8.85
N ILE A 15 28.22 -12.48 -9.15
CA ILE A 15 27.44 -11.89 -10.22
C ILE A 15 27.10 -10.47 -9.77
N LEU A 16 27.91 -9.51 -10.17
CA LEU A 16 27.57 -8.10 -10.14
C LEU A 16 26.38 -7.94 -11.12
N VAL A 17 25.18 -8.02 -10.59
CA VAL A 17 24.02 -7.47 -11.26
C VAL A 17 24.25 -5.96 -11.30
N SER A 18 24.91 -5.51 -12.35
CA SER A 18 24.95 -4.09 -12.71
C SER A 18 23.50 -3.72 -13.05
N SER A 19 22.73 -3.35 -12.03
CA SER A 19 21.48 -2.65 -12.24
C SER A 19 21.89 -1.39 -12.99
N CYS A 20 21.52 -1.34 -14.27
CA CYS A 20 21.60 -0.13 -15.07
C CYS A 20 20.68 0.89 -14.37
N GLN A 21 21.21 1.64 -13.40
CA GLN A 21 20.61 2.87 -12.93
C GLN A 21 20.67 3.82 -14.11
N LYS A 22 19.64 3.80 -14.97
CA LYS A 22 19.36 4.94 -15.81
C LYS A 22 19.25 6.12 -14.86
N SER A 23 20.25 7.00 -14.88
CA SER A 23 20.20 8.28 -14.19
C SER A 23 19.00 9.02 -14.75
N PHE A 24 18.00 9.28 -13.92
CA PHE A 24 16.74 9.92 -14.29
C PHE A 24 16.85 11.45 -14.46
N LEU A 25 18.00 11.92 -14.81
CA LEU A 25 18.12 13.14 -15.60
C LEU A 25 18.11 12.66 -17.04
N ASN A 26 16.91 12.63 -17.62
CA ASN A 26 16.70 12.20 -18.99
C ASN A 26 17.58 13.05 -19.90
N PRO A 27 18.66 12.52 -20.53
CA PRO A 27 19.46 13.30 -21.47
C PRO A 27 18.67 13.67 -22.73
N ASP A 28 17.48 13.05 -22.93
CA ASP A 28 16.63 13.26 -24.09
C ASP A 28 15.46 14.23 -23.85
N GLY A 29 15.49 15.04 -22.78
CA GLY A 29 14.49 16.08 -22.54
C GLY A 29 13.06 15.58 -22.27
N GLY A 30 12.89 14.36 -21.80
CA GLY A 30 11.60 13.81 -21.40
C GLY A 30 11.05 14.61 -20.22
N GLY A 31 9.94 15.33 -20.44
CA GLY A 31 9.25 16.10 -19.43
C GLY A 31 8.73 15.21 -18.29
N VAL A 32 8.28 15.85 -17.22
CA VAL A 32 7.57 15.17 -16.12
C VAL A 32 6.33 14.52 -16.68
N ASP A 33 6.04 13.28 -16.26
CA ASP A 33 4.82 12.60 -16.66
C ASP A 33 3.58 13.44 -16.30
N PRO A 34 2.58 13.59 -17.19
CA PRO A 34 1.42 14.46 -16.95
C PRO A 34 0.63 14.13 -15.68
N ASP A 35 0.48 12.85 -15.30
CA ASP A 35 -0.24 12.47 -14.08
C ASP A 35 0.59 12.84 -12.84
N ALA A 36 1.91 12.64 -12.90
CA ALA A 36 2.82 13.09 -11.85
C ALA A 36 2.82 14.61 -11.71
N GLN A 37 2.84 15.35 -12.83
CA GLN A 37 2.80 16.81 -12.85
C GLN A 37 1.51 17.35 -12.23
N ASN A 38 0.36 16.79 -12.58
CA ASN A 38 -0.94 17.19 -12.02
C ASN A 38 -0.99 16.99 -10.51
N PHE A 39 -0.47 15.86 -10.02
CA PHE A 39 -0.39 15.57 -8.59
C PHE A 39 0.56 16.53 -7.87
N ILE A 40 1.75 16.79 -8.41
CA ILE A 40 2.72 17.72 -7.83
C ILE A 40 2.11 19.13 -7.72
N LEU A 41 1.37 19.58 -8.73
CA LEU A 41 0.68 20.87 -8.70
C LEU A 41 -0.42 20.91 -7.62
N ALA A 42 -1.23 19.87 -7.51
CA ALA A 42 -2.31 19.78 -6.53
C ALA A 42 -1.79 19.75 -5.08
N THR A 43 -0.72 19.01 -4.82
CA THR A 43 -0.11 18.89 -3.49
C THR A 43 0.65 20.14 -3.05
N GLY A 44 1.12 20.94 -4.00
CA GLY A 44 2.00 22.07 -3.73
C GLY A 44 3.41 21.67 -3.26
N ILE A 45 3.84 20.44 -3.50
CA ILE A 45 5.18 19.94 -3.16
C ILE A 45 6.24 20.75 -3.93
N THR A 46 7.22 21.29 -3.21
CA THR A 46 8.34 22.06 -3.79
C THR A 46 9.65 21.29 -3.78
N ASP A 47 9.82 20.33 -2.87
CA ASP A 47 11.04 19.53 -2.72
C ASP A 47 11.33 18.70 -3.98
N ILE A 48 12.54 18.82 -4.50
CA ILE A 48 12.94 18.17 -5.76
C ILE A 48 13.04 16.65 -5.64
N VAL A 49 13.41 16.14 -4.48
CA VAL A 49 13.51 14.69 -4.24
C VAL A 49 12.12 14.09 -4.29
N GLN A 50 11.15 14.70 -3.62
CA GLN A 50 9.77 14.29 -3.63
C GLN A 50 9.15 14.34 -5.04
N LYS A 51 9.37 15.43 -5.78
CA LYS A 51 8.89 15.56 -7.17
C LYS A 51 9.45 14.46 -8.07
N THR A 52 10.74 14.20 -7.97
CA THR A 52 11.41 13.18 -8.76
C THR A 52 10.90 11.79 -8.36
N ALA A 53 10.75 11.51 -7.06
CA ALA A 53 10.23 10.25 -6.58
C ALA A 53 8.80 9.97 -7.10
N ILE A 54 7.91 10.96 -7.08
CA ILE A 54 6.55 10.84 -7.62
C ILE A 54 6.57 10.57 -9.13
N ASN A 55 7.39 11.32 -9.88
CA ASN A 55 7.48 11.11 -11.33
C ASN A 55 7.95 9.70 -11.68
N ASP A 56 9.00 9.23 -11.03
CA ASP A 56 9.55 7.90 -11.27
C ASP A 56 8.60 6.79 -10.83
N PHE A 57 7.86 7.01 -9.74
CA PHE A 57 6.84 6.08 -9.27
C PHE A 57 5.72 5.90 -10.31
N VAL A 58 5.22 7.01 -10.86
CA VAL A 58 4.20 6.99 -11.93
C VAL A 58 4.72 6.29 -13.17
N LEU A 59 5.94 6.62 -13.63
CA LEU A 59 6.56 6.00 -14.81
C LEU A 59 6.72 4.50 -14.62
N GLN A 60 7.27 4.05 -13.48
CA GLN A 60 7.46 2.62 -13.20
C GLN A 60 6.13 1.86 -13.13
N LEU A 61 5.08 2.46 -12.56
CA LEU A 61 3.74 1.84 -12.55
C LEU A 61 3.17 1.73 -13.97
N LYS A 62 3.39 2.71 -14.84
CA LYS A 62 2.95 2.68 -16.25
C LYS A 62 3.74 1.64 -17.05
N ASP A 63 5.05 1.62 -16.93
CA ASP A 63 5.94 0.68 -17.61
C ASP A 63 5.65 -0.79 -17.23
N SER A 64 5.26 -1.01 -15.97
CA SER A 64 4.88 -2.32 -15.45
C SER A 64 3.42 -2.70 -15.73
N LEU A 65 2.66 -1.86 -16.44
CA LEU A 65 1.22 -2.02 -16.71
C LEU A 65 0.36 -2.10 -15.43
N LEU A 66 0.86 -1.56 -14.32
CA LEU A 66 0.17 -1.53 -13.03
C LEU A 66 -0.66 -0.26 -12.84
N TRP A 67 -0.34 0.83 -13.54
CA TRP A 67 -1.03 2.11 -13.40
C TRP A 67 -2.55 1.98 -13.49
N ASN A 68 -3.06 1.21 -14.46
CA ASN A 68 -4.49 1.01 -14.67
C ASN A 68 -5.12 -0.06 -13.75
N LYS A 69 -4.33 -0.68 -12.89
CA LYS A 69 -4.86 -1.55 -11.82
C LYS A 69 -5.35 -0.76 -10.63
N PHE A 70 -4.79 0.42 -10.39
CA PHE A 70 -5.16 1.25 -9.25
C PHE A 70 -6.28 2.23 -9.62
N ILE A 71 -7.21 2.41 -8.67
CA ILE A 71 -8.29 3.39 -8.66
C ILE A 71 -7.87 4.62 -7.87
N ALA A 72 -7.25 4.37 -6.72
CA ALA A 72 -6.68 5.42 -5.89
C ALA A 72 -5.29 5.03 -5.37
N ILE A 73 -4.40 6.01 -5.30
CA ILE A 73 -3.05 5.90 -4.74
C ILE A 73 -2.82 7.14 -3.87
N TYR A 74 -2.48 6.91 -2.61
CA TYR A 74 -2.21 7.96 -1.62
C TYR A 74 -0.76 7.85 -1.14
N PRO A 75 0.19 8.56 -1.75
CA PRO A 75 1.62 8.44 -1.43
C PRO A 75 2.03 9.29 -0.23
N MET A 76 1.20 9.55 0.71
CA MET A 76 1.37 10.26 2.00
C MET A 76 2.61 11.17 2.06
N ILE A 77 2.73 12.09 1.11
CA ILE A 77 3.93 12.89 0.85
C ILE A 77 3.70 14.36 1.21
N GLY A 78 4.79 15.12 1.47
CA GLY A 78 4.72 16.55 1.78
C GLY A 78 4.51 16.89 3.25
N GLY A 79 4.21 15.91 4.11
CA GLY A 79 4.23 16.05 5.57
C GLY A 79 3.18 16.99 6.17
N THR A 80 2.08 17.26 5.47
CA THR A 80 0.97 18.10 5.96
C THR A 80 -0.37 17.54 5.54
N GLN A 81 -1.44 17.85 6.29
CA GLN A 81 -2.81 17.48 5.92
C GLN A 81 -3.15 17.91 4.48
N GLN A 82 -2.73 19.10 4.10
CA GLN A 82 -3.03 19.65 2.78
C GLN A 82 -2.35 18.88 1.66
N SER A 83 -1.15 18.35 1.88
CA SER A 83 -0.39 17.62 0.86
C SER A 83 -0.77 16.14 0.75
N ILE A 84 -1.16 15.47 1.84
CA ILE A 84 -1.44 14.03 1.85
C ILE A 84 -2.83 13.65 1.35
N LYS A 85 -3.76 14.60 1.27
CA LYS A 85 -5.18 14.33 0.96
C LYS A 85 -5.45 13.86 -0.46
N TRP A 86 -4.49 14.00 -1.36
CA TRP A 86 -4.71 13.84 -2.79
C TRP A 86 -4.55 12.40 -3.28
N ASN A 87 -5.51 11.98 -4.10
CA ASN A 87 -5.37 10.77 -4.90
C ASN A 87 -4.46 11.04 -6.11
N LEU A 88 -3.31 10.35 -6.20
CA LEU A 88 -2.37 10.47 -7.31
C LEU A 88 -3.01 10.15 -8.68
N LYS A 89 -4.01 9.29 -8.72
CA LYS A 89 -4.73 8.90 -9.94
C LYS A 89 -5.67 10.00 -10.45
N ASP A 90 -6.21 10.79 -9.54
CA ASP A 90 -7.13 11.89 -9.84
C ASP A 90 -6.99 12.97 -8.74
N PRO A 91 -6.04 13.92 -8.91
CA PRO A 91 -5.73 14.89 -7.86
C PRO A 91 -6.67 16.11 -7.89
N ARG A 92 -7.96 15.91 -8.16
CA ARG A 92 -8.98 16.94 -8.03
C ARG A 92 -9.47 17.03 -6.58
N ASP A 93 -9.78 18.24 -6.12
CA ASP A 93 -10.28 18.49 -4.76
C ASP A 93 -11.78 18.17 -4.65
N LEU A 94 -12.14 16.92 -4.89
CA LEU A 94 -13.51 16.40 -4.95
C LEU A 94 -13.60 15.02 -4.29
N ASP A 95 -14.67 14.75 -3.57
CA ASP A 95 -14.96 13.42 -3.01
C ASP A 95 -15.10 12.36 -4.12
N ALA A 96 -15.70 12.73 -5.25
CA ALA A 96 -15.80 11.86 -6.44
C ALA A 96 -14.45 11.52 -7.10
N ALA A 97 -13.37 12.21 -6.75
CA ALA A 97 -12.00 11.89 -7.12
C ALA A 97 -11.29 11.06 -6.04
N PHE A 98 -12.01 10.62 -5.01
CA PHE A 98 -11.51 9.86 -3.88
C PHE A 98 -10.40 10.60 -3.11
N ARG A 99 -10.54 11.94 -2.99
CA ARG A 99 -9.72 12.75 -2.12
C ARG A 99 -9.95 12.36 -0.67
N LEU A 100 -8.89 12.31 0.15
CA LEU A 100 -9.03 12.01 1.57
C LEU A 100 -9.70 13.16 2.33
N THR A 101 -10.70 12.83 3.14
CA THR A 101 -11.17 13.69 4.21
C THR A 101 -10.61 13.19 5.54
N ILE A 102 -9.85 14.04 6.21
CA ILE A 102 -9.14 13.69 7.45
C ILE A 102 -10.02 14.06 8.65
N TYR A 103 -10.15 13.11 9.57
CA TYR A 103 -10.88 13.27 10.84
C TYR A 103 -9.93 13.11 12.02
N GLY A 104 -10.21 13.83 13.10
CA GLY A 104 -9.41 13.80 14.31
C GLY A 104 -8.16 14.69 14.23
N THR A 105 -7.09 14.27 14.91
CA THR A 105 -5.84 15.00 15.02
C THR A 105 -4.63 14.12 14.71
N PRO A 106 -4.55 13.56 13.48
CA PRO A 106 -3.41 12.72 13.09
C PRO A 106 -2.11 13.51 13.09
N THR A 107 -1.01 12.79 13.24
CA THR A 107 0.33 13.37 13.18
C THR A 107 0.90 13.20 11.77
N TYR A 108 1.44 14.29 11.24
CA TYR A 108 2.04 14.32 9.90
C TYR A 108 3.57 14.42 10.01
N SER A 109 4.27 13.68 9.18
CA SER A 109 5.73 13.70 9.12
C SER A 109 6.23 13.63 7.67
N SER A 110 7.55 13.71 7.47
CA SER A 110 8.14 13.38 6.18
C SER A 110 7.97 11.90 5.82
N GLY A 111 7.70 11.04 6.79
CA GLY A 111 7.41 9.63 6.61
C GLY A 111 6.00 9.35 6.10
N GLY A 112 5.02 10.17 6.49
CA GLY A 112 3.63 9.95 6.14
C GLY A 112 2.65 10.51 7.17
N VAL A 113 1.62 9.73 7.49
CA VAL A 113 0.59 10.07 8.47
C VAL A 113 0.41 8.96 9.49
N LEU A 114 0.39 9.34 10.77
CA LEU A 114 0.05 8.47 11.89
C LEU A 114 -1.32 8.87 12.43
N PHE A 115 -2.19 7.88 12.62
CA PHE A 115 -3.50 8.00 13.28
C PHE A 115 -3.37 7.42 14.71
N PRO A 116 -3.00 8.25 15.70
CA PRO A 116 -2.55 7.76 17.01
C PRO A 116 -3.68 7.33 17.93
N THR A 117 -4.88 7.86 17.72
CA THR A 117 -6.02 7.63 18.63
C THR A 117 -7.30 7.38 17.83
N ASN A 118 -8.28 6.76 18.46
CA ASN A 118 -9.63 6.68 17.92
C ASN A 118 -10.40 7.94 18.36
N PRO A 119 -11.04 8.70 17.46
CA PRO A 119 -11.35 8.37 16.05
C PRO A 119 -10.49 9.11 15.02
N ASP A 120 -9.17 8.97 15.06
CA ASP A 120 -8.32 9.55 14.01
C ASP A 120 -8.32 8.64 12.78
N TYR A 121 -8.71 9.17 11.62
CA TYR A 121 -8.73 8.40 10.35
C TYR A 121 -8.82 9.31 9.13
N ALA A 122 -8.63 8.70 7.97
CA ALA A 122 -8.93 9.32 6.69
C ALA A 122 -10.03 8.53 5.97
N ASP A 123 -11.06 9.23 5.50
CA ASP A 123 -12.11 8.70 4.63
C ASP A 123 -11.70 8.84 3.16
N THR A 124 -11.70 7.74 2.42
CA THR A 124 -11.34 7.73 1.01
C THR A 124 -12.50 8.09 0.09
N HIS A 125 -13.72 8.17 0.58
CA HIS A 125 -14.96 8.28 -0.19
C HIS A 125 -15.18 7.14 -1.21
N PHE A 126 -14.33 6.12 -1.21
CA PHE A 126 -14.50 4.93 -2.02
C PHE A 126 -15.18 3.84 -1.19
N THR A 127 -16.39 3.44 -1.58
CA THR A 127 -17.09 2.34 -0.92
C THR A 127 -16.71 0.99 -1.54
N ASP A 128 -16.67 -0.06 -0.75
CA ASP A 128 -16.31 -1.40 -1.21
C ASP A 128 -17.27 -1.93 -2.30
N SER A 129 -18.50 -1.47 -2.34
CA SER A 129 -19.48 -1.80 -3.40
C SER A 129 -19.15 -1.20 -4.77
N MET A 130 -18.19 -0.29 -4.87
CA MET A 130 -17.66 0.22 -6.14
C MET A 130 -16.69 -0.75 -6.80
N PHE A 131 -16.20 -1.77 -6.08
CA PHE A 131 -15.39 -2.82 -6.67
C PHE A 131 -16.22 -3.77 -7.54
N ALA A 132 -15.58 -4.34 -8.56
CA ALA A 132 -16.05 -5.60 -9.09
C ALA A 132 -15.77 -6.72 -8.06
N PHE A 133 -16.75 -7.58 -7.87
CA PHE A 133 -16.62 -8.73 -7.00
C PHE A 133 -15.47 -9.63 -7.50
N ASN A 134 -14.59 -10.06 -6.60
CA ASN A 134 -13.42 -10.87 -6.93
C ASN A 134 -12.41 -10.22 -7.91
N ASP A 135 -12.37 -8.90 -8.00
CA ASP A 135 -11.33 -8.16 -8.72
C ASP A 135 -11.02 -6.86 -7.97
N ASN A 136 -10.41 -7.00 -6.80
CA ASN A 136 -10.15 -5.87 -5.91
C ASN A 136 -8.87 -6.06 -5.10
N SER A 137 -8.31 -4.94 -4.66
CA SER A 137 -7.16 -4.92 -3.76
C SER A 137 -7.12 -3.64 -2.95
N ILE A 138 -6.59 -3.76 -1.74
CA ILE A 138 -6.12 -2.64 -0.94
C ILE A 138 -4.70 -2.91 -0.47
N SER A 139 -3.91 -1.86 -0.27
CA SER A 139 -2.59 -1.97 0.32
C SER A 139 -2.28 -0.83 1.26
N TYR A 140 -1.41 -1.11 2.23
CA TYR A 140 -0.94 -0.18 3.24
C TYR A 140 0.55 -0.39 3.47
N TYR A 141 1.35 0.65 3.29
CA TYR A 141 2.78 0.63 3.60
C TYR A 141 2.99 1.25 4.98
N SER A 142 3.37 0.42 5.93
CA SER A 142 3.61 0.81 7.32
C SER A 142 5.09 1.12 7.55
N LEU A 143 5.38 2.25 8.21
CA LEU A 143 6.73 2.58 8.69
C LEU A 143 6.95 2.19 10.16
N THR A 144 5.92 1.71 10.84
CA THR A 144 5.96 1.45 12.28
C THR A 144 6.04 -0.03 12.59
N GLN A 145 6.98 -0.37 13.46
CA GLN A 145 7.02 -1.68 14.13
C GLN A 145 6.38 -1.54 15.51
N ASN A 146 5.22 -2.16 15.71
CA ASN A 146 4.55 -2.21 17.00
C ASN A 146 3.77 -3.53 17.18
N THR A 147 3.24 -3.76 18.38
CA THR A 147 2.44 -4.94 18.74
C THR A 147 0.96 -4.57 19.01
N VAL A 148 0.51 -3.46 18.48
CA VAL A 148 -0.88 -3.02 18.66
C VAL A 148 -1.78 -3.84 17.76
N ASN A 149 -2.77 -4.52 18.34
CA ASN A 149 -3.87 -5.09 17.60
C ASN A 149 -4.73 -3.97 17.04
N GLY A 150 -4.97 -3.98 15.74
CA GLY A 150 -5.80 -2.95 15.16
C GLY A 150 -5.80 -2.93 13.64
N TYR A 151 -6.74 -2.19 13.12
CA TYR A 151 -6.96 -2.01 11.69
C TYR A 151 -6.08 -0.89 11.14
N ASP A 152 -5.48 -1.14 10.00
CA ASP A 152 -4.70 -0.13 9.28
C ASP A 152 -5.49 0.50 8.14
N MET A 153 -6.34 -0.29 7.47
CA MET A 153 -7.17 0.20 6.35
C MET A 153 -8.33 -0.77 6.09
N GLY A 154 -9.48 -0.22 5.68
CA GLY A 154 -10.61 -1.03 5.22
C GLY A 154 -11.98 -0.52 5.64
N CYS A 155 -12.95 -1.43 5.61
CA CYS A 155 -14.33 -1.23 6.08
C CYS A 155 -14.90 -2.55 6.64
N ILE A 156 -15.88 -2.44 7.54
CA ILE A 156 -16.52 -3.60 8.21
C ILE A 156 -17.99 -3.30 8.54
N ASP A 157 -18.82 -4.34 8.51
CA ASP A 157 -20.16 -4.32 9.07
C ASP A 157 -20.13 -4.82 10.52
N ASN A 158 -20.69 -4.03 11.44
CA ASN A 158 -20.82 -4.38 12.85
C ASN A 158 -22.06 -5.26 13.14
N ALA A 159 -22.79 -5.65 12.11
CA ALA A 159 -23.97 -6.50 12.22
C ALA A 159 -23.89 -7.65 11.21
N PRO A 160 -24.58 -8.79 11.50
CA PRO A 160 -24.64 -9.88 10.55
C PRO A 160 -25.10 -9.40 9.16
N PRO A 161 -24.44 -9.84 8.08
CA PRO A 161 -23.51 -10.97 7.99
C PRO A 161 -22.04 -10.69 8.34
N TYR A 162 -21.69 -9.54 8.91
CA TYR A 162 -20.32 -9.16 9.29
C TYR A 162 -19.35 -9.17 8.10
N ASN A 163 -19.75 -8.53 7.00
CA ASN A 163 -18.84 -8.36 5.88
C ASN A 163 -17.65 -7.48 6.30
N GLU A 164 -16.47 -7.88 5.89
CA GLU A 164 -15.25 -7.16 6.19
C GLU A 164 -14.34 -7.12 4.97
N PHE A 165 -13.72 -5.97 4.73
CA PHE A 165 -12.71 -5.77 3.72
C PHE A 165 -11.59 -4.91 4.33
N SER A 166 -10.56 -5.56 4.90
CA SER A 166 -9.60 -4.83 5.72
C SER A 166 -8.17 -5.39 5.71
N ILE A 167 -7.23 -4.55 6.11
CA ILE A 167 -5.89 -4.92 6.57
C ILE A 167 -5.89 -4.77 8.09
N TYR A 168 -5.82 -5.89 8.78
CA TYR A 168 -5.84 -5.99 10.23
C TYR A 168 -4.63 -6.78 10.74
N HIS A 169 -3.91 -6.22 11.70
CA HIS A 169 -2.84 -6.91 12.38
C HIS A 169 -3.30 -7.36 13.77
N SER A 170 -3.25 -8.66 14.03
CA SER A 170 -3.58 -9.26 15.31
C SER A 170 -2.40 -10.05 15.86
N TYR A 171 -2.02 -9.75 17.09
CA TYR A 171 -1.08 -10.56 17.87
C TYR A 171 -1.79 -11.62 18.71
N ASP A 172 -3.12 -11.58 18.70
CA ASP A 172 -3.99 -12.54 19.33
C ASP A 172 -4.64 -13.41 18.25
N ALA A 173 -4.06 -14.56 17.98
CA ALA A 173 -4.45 -15.47 16.90
C ALA A 173 -5.85 -16.09 17.06
N SER A 174 -6.65 -15.67 18.06
CA SER A 174 -7.91 -16.32 18.41
C SER A 174 -9.16 -15.77 17.73
N ASN A 175 -9.10 -14.64 17.02
CA ASN A 175 -10.28 -14.01 16.44
C ASN A 175 -10.19 -13.85 14.92
N TRP A 176 -11.05 -14.60 14.26
CA TRP A 176 -11.32 -14.56 12.84
C TRP A 176 -12.61 -13.80 12.61
N PHE A 177 -12.57 -12.70 11.87
CA PHE A 177 -13.78 -12.05 11.40
C PHE A 177 -13.67 -11.73 9.92
N GLY A 178 -14.75 -12.00 9.21
CA GLY A 178 -15.11 -11.40 7.95
C GLY A 178 -14.63 -12.06 6.69
N TYR A 179 -15.19 -11.54 5.65
CA TYR A 179 -15.09 -11.92 4.26
C TYR A 179 -13.66 -11.99 3.76
N VAL A 180 -12.81 -11.16 4.33
CA VAL A 180 -11.44 -11.01 3.88
C VAL A 180 -10.51 -10.52 5.00
N GLY A 181 -10.89 -10.68 6.22
CA GLY A 181 -9.99 -10.44 7.35
C GLY A 181 -8.94 -11.55 7.43
N PHE A 182 -7.72 -11.29 7.03
CA PHE A 182 -6.59 -12.11 7.41
C PHE A 182 -6.04 -11.57 8.73
N ALA A 183 -6.45 -12.18 9.84
CA ALA A 183 -5.75 -11.98 11.08
C ALA A 183 -4.38 -12.63 10.97
N VAL A 184 -3.34 -11.88 11.16
CA VAL A 184 -1.97 -12.36 11.17
C VAL A 184 -1.29 -11.88 12.40
N THR A 185 -0.51 -12.77 12.99
CA THR A 185 0.53 -12.39 13.93
C THR A 185 1.80 -12.12 13.11
N PRO A 186 2.03 -10.89 12.65
CA PRO A 186 3.20 -10.63 11.85
C PRO A 186 4.42 -10.60 12.78
N SER A 187 5.48 -11.24 12.36
CA SER A 187 6.81 -11.04 12.98
C SER A 187 7.31 -9.62 12.75
N ASN A 188 6.76 -8.93 11.75
CA ASN A 188 7.09 -7.57 11.38
C ASN A 188 5.82 -6.83 10.92
N THR A 189 5.58 -5.62 11.45
CA THR A 189 4.47 -4.74 11.03
C THR A 189 4.95 -3.57 10.19
N ARG A 190 6.23 -3.55 9.81
CA ARG A 190 6.81 -2.56 8.90
C ARG A 190 6.90 -3.15 7.49
N GLY A 191 6.53 -2.36 6.48
CA GLY A 191 6.56 -2.76 5.08
C GLY A 191 5.20 -2.67 4.39
N LEU A 192 5.09 -3.25 3.21
CA LEU A 192 3.87 -3.25 2.41
C LEU A 192 3.01 -4.48 2.75
N PHE A 193 1.82 -4.23 3.26
CA PHE A 193 0.77 -5.22 3.45
C PHE A 193 -0.29 -5.01 2.38
N MET A 194 -0.67 -6.07 1.70
CA MET A 194 -1.67 -6.00 0.65
C MET A 194 -2.61 -7.20 0.73
N PHE A 195 -3.85 -6.89 0.51
CA PHE A 195 -4.90 -7.84 0.23
C PHE A 195 -5.26 -7.74 -1.25
N SER A 196 -5.46 -8.87 -1.92
CA SER A 196 -5.89 -8.92 -3.31
C SER A 196 -6.84 -10.09 -3.57
N SER A 197 -7.98 -9.79 -4.19
CA SER A 197 -8.93 -10.79 -4.67
C SER A 197 -8.92 -10.82 -6.19
N THR A 198 -8.83 -12.01 -6.75
CA THR A 198 -9.03 -12.28 -8.18
C THR A 198 -10.18 -13.26 -8.35
N SER A 199 -10.55 -13.59 -9.59
CA SER A 199 -11.70 -14.46 -9.86
C SER A 199 -11.61 -15.84 -9.19
N THR A 200 -10.42 -16.28 -8.79
CA THR A 200 -10.18 -17.61 -8.24
C THR A 200 -9.76 -17.62 -6.79
N ASP A 201 -9.06 -16.57 -6.35
CA ASP A 201 -8.35 -16.56 -5.08
C ASP A 201 -8.45 -15.21 -4.39
N VAL A 202 -8.42 -15.32 -3.07
CA VAL A 202 -8.17 -14.22 -2.16
C VAL A 202 -6.80 -14.43 -1.56
N LYS A 203 -5.91 -13.46 -1.69
CA LYS A 203 -4.53 -13.57 -1.27
C LYS A 203 -4.09 -12.40 -0.40
N ARG A 204 -3.22 -12.73 0.56
CA ARG A 204 -2.50 -11.77 1.36
C ARG A 204 -1.04 -11.74 0.96
N TYR A 205 -0.50 -10.53 0.86
CA TYR A 205 0.90 -10.33 0.56
C TYR A 205 1.56 -9.48 1.65
N GLU A 206 2.76 -9.90 2.05
CA GLU A 206 3.68 -9.13 2.85
C GLU A 206 4.94 -8.87 2.03
N ASN A 207 5.25 -7.60 1.79
CA ASN A 207 6.40 -7.21 0.98
C ASN A 207 6.45 -7.93 -0.39
N GLY A 208 5.29 -8.00 -1.04
CA GLY A 208 5.13 -8.63 -2.35
C GLY A 208 5.13 -10.15 -2.37
N VAL A 209 5.34 -10.81 -1.23
CA VAL A 209 5.32 -12.26 -1.10
C VAL A 209 3.94 -12.71 -0.65
N ASN A 210 3.35 -13.68 -1.35
CA ASN A 210 2.11 -14.31 -0.94
C ASN A 210 2.32 -15.12 0.35
N THR A 211 1.67 -14.73 1.42
CA THR A 211 1.79 -15.36 2.75
C THR A 211 0.55 -16.16 3.17
N ASP A 212 -0.59 -15.94 2.51
CA ASP A 212 -1.80 -16.75 2.68
C ASP A 212 -2.67 -16.66 1.41
N SER A 213 -3.28 -17.79 1.05
CA SER A 213 -4.20 -17.90 -0.09
C SER A 213 -5.43 -18.71 0.31
N ARG A 214 -6.58 -18.19 -0.06
CA ARG A 214 -7.86 -18.87 0.16
C ARG A 214 -8.66 -18.83 -1.12
N GLY A 215 -9.42 -19.89 -1.38
CA GLY A 215 -10.45 -19.85 -2.43
C GLY A 215 -11.43 -18.71 -2.14
N VAL A 216 -12.02 -18.17 -3.18
CA VAL A 216 -13.04 -17.14 -3.04
C VAL A 216 -14.17 -17.70 -2.18
N ALA A 217 -14.30 -17.20 -0.96
CA ALA A 217 -15.42 -17.56 -0.13
C ALA A 217 -16.72 -17.00 -0.73
N PRO A 218 -17.82 -17.73 -0.67
CA PRO A 218 -19.11 -17.13 -0.96
C PRO A 218 -19.33 -15.99 0.04
N VAL A 219 -19.31 -14.78 -0.44
CA VAL A 219 -19.57 -13.59 0.37
C VAL A 219 -21.03 -13.34 0.44
N SER A 220 -21.44 -12.82 1.58
CA SER A 220 -22.80 -12.35 1.77
C SER A 220 -23.08 -11.02 1.10
N GLY A 221 -22.02 -10.26 0.72
CA GLY A 221 -22.18 -8.97 0.05
C GLY A 221 -21.05 -7.98 0.39
N PHE A 222 -21.25 -6.74 -0.04
CA PHE A 222 -20.44 -5.60 0.33
C PHE A 222 -20.97 -4.95 1.61
N THR A 223 -20.08 -4.25 2.33
CA THR A 223 -20.49 -3.44 3.51
C THR A 223 -21.25 -2.19 3.09
N ASN A 224 -21.05 -1.70 1.87
CA ASN A 224 -21.50 -0.41 1.37
C ASN A 224 -20.99 0.78 2.21
N LYS A 225 -19.86 0.59 2.89
CA LYS A 225 -19.20 1.61 3.68
C LYS A 225 -17.93 2.11 2.98
N PRO A 226 -17.50 3.34 3.25
CA PRO A 226 -16.24 3.84 2.73
C PRO A 226 -15.06 3.04 3.30
N ILE A 227 -14.03 2.84 2.48
CA ILE A 227 -12.75 2.35 2.94
C ILE A 227 -12.07 3.48 3.71
N LEU A 228 -11.72 3.22 4.97
CA LEU A 228 -11.01 4.14 5.84
C LEU A 228 -9.52 3.78 5.92
N ILE A 229 -8.67 4.76 6.18
CA ILE A 229 -7.24 4.58 6.47
C ILE A 229 -7.00 4.98 7.92
N GLY A 230 -6.31 4.12 8.69
CA GLY A 230 -6.07 4.27 10.12
C GLY A 230 -7.03 3.46 11.00
N ILE A 231 -8.24 3.22 10.53
CA ILE A 231 -9.26 2.37 11.15
C ILE A 231 -10.17 1.75 10.08
N VAL A 232 -11.18 0.98 10.46
CA VAL A 232 -12.24 0.48 9.55
C VAL A 232 -13.64 0.91 9.97
N GLU A 233 -13.80 1.25 11.24
CA GLU A 233 -15.05 1.71 11.85
C GLU A 233 -14.69 2.56 13.07
N GLN A 234 -15.43 3.64 13.31
CA GLN A 234 -15.14 4.58 14.42
C GLN A 234 -15.12 3.95 15.81
N ALA A 235 -15.80 2.82 16.01
CA ALA A 235 -15.84 2.09 17.26
C ALA A 235 -14.68 1.10 17.46
N LEU A 236 -13.87 0.85 16.42
CA LEU A 236 -12.80 -0.15 16.45
C LEU A 236 -11.43 0.51 16.51
N ALA A 237 -10.50 -0.16 17.21
CA ALA A 237 -9.16 0.35 17.39
C ALA A 237 -8.35 0.32 16.08
N GLY A 238 -7.69 1.43 15.77
CA GLY A 238 -6.68 1.52 14.72
C GLY A 238 -5.36 0.87 15.14
N GLY A 239 -4.55 0.50 14.15
CA GLY A 239 -3.26 -0.16 14.36
C GLY A 239 -2.15 0.77 14.87
N GLN A 240 -2.38 2.08 14.89
CA GLN A 240 -1.40 3.09 15.32
C GLN A 240 -0.06 2.96 14.58
N ARG A 241 -0.14 2.73 13.27
CA ARG A 241 1.02 2.63 12.38
C ARG A 241 1.06 3.82 11.45
N GLU A 242 2.26 4.34 11.23
CA GLU A 242 2.47 5.44 10.27
C GLU A 242 2.30 4.92 8.85
N CYS A 243 1.35 5.48 8.12
CA CYS A 243 1.06 5.18 6.73
C CYS A 243 1.96 6.00 5.81
N ALA A 244 2.78 5.34 5.00
CA ALA A 244 3.62 5.98 3.98
C ALA A 244 2.96 5.94 2.59
N LEU A 245 2.22 4.87 2.29
CA LEU A 245 1.51 4.68 1.03
C LEU A 245 0.27 3.83 1.27
N ALA A 246 -0.87 4.24 0.70
CA ALA A 246 -2.06 3.40 0.65
C ALA A 246 -2.61 3.34 -0.78
N THR A 247 -3.20 2.20 -1.16
CA THR A 247 -3.81 2.05 -2.48
C THR A 247 -5.13 1.31 -2.44
N ILE A 248 -5.98 1.62 -3.41
CA ILE A 248 -7.24 0.94 -3.71
C ILE A 248 -7.22 0.58 -5.20
N GLY A 249 -7.55 -0.64 -5.56
CA GLY A 249 -7.48 -1.04 -6.96
C GLY A 249 -8.13 -2.38 -7.28
N ARG A 250 -7.85 -2.85 -8.48
CA ARG A 250 -8.24 -4.17 -8.98
C ARG A 250 -7.31 -5.25 -8.45
N GLY A 251 -7.76 -6.50 -8.55
CA GLY A 251 -6.96 -7.65 -8.15
C GLY A 251 -5.62 -7.76 -8.86
N LEU A 252 -4.59 -8.13 -8.11
CA LEU A 252 -3.23 -8.35 -8.59
C LEU A 252 -2.87 -9.83 -8.50
N SER A 253 -2.20 -10.34 -9.52
CA SER A 253 -1.54 -11.64 -9.47
C SER A 253 -0.27 -11.59 -8.62
N ASP A 254 0.29 -12.75 -8.23
CA ASP A 254 1.53 -12.84 -7.44
C ASP A 254 2.67 -12.04 -8.09
N ARG A 255 2.82 -12.14 -9.42
CA ARG A 255 3.82 -11.38 -10.17
C ARG A 255 3.58 -9.87 -10.10
N GLN A 256 2.33 -9.44 -10.20
CA GLN A 256 1.96 -8.03 -10.14
C GLN A 256 2.13 -7.47 -8.72
N ALA A 257 1.80 -8.25 -7.69
CA ALA A 257 2.01 -7.91 -6.29
C ALA A 257 3.50 -7.70 -5.97
N LEU A 258 4.36 -8.60 -6.43
CA LEU A 258 5.80 -8.48 -6.27
C LEU A 258 6.37 -7.27 -7.04
N ALA A 259 5.91 -7.04 -8.27
CA ALA A 259 6.32 -5.88 -9.06
C ALA A 259 5.89 -4.57 -8.36
N PHE A 260 4.66 -4.51 -7.87
CA PHE A 260 4.18 -3.34 -7.14
C PHE A 260 5.00 -3.09 -5.86
N TYR A 261 5.27 -4.12 -5.06
CA TYR A 261 6.13 -3.99 -3.89
C TYR A 261 7.51 -3.42 -4.25
N THR A 262 8.14 -3.96 -5.30
CA THR A 262 9.46 -3.50 -5.74
C THR A 262 9.45 -2.01 -6.10
N ILE A 263 8.41 -1.56 -6.82
CA ILE A 263 8.24 -0.16 -7.21
C ILE A 263 7.99 0.71 -5.97
N ALA A 264 7.12 0.25 -5.05
CA ALA A 264 6.84 0.96 -3.80
C ALA A 264 8.10 1.07 -2.93
N LEU A 265 8.89 -0.01 -2.81
CA LEU A 265 10.15 0.00 -2.06
C LEU A 265 11.16 1.00 -2.63
N VAL A 266 11.29 1.08 -3.96
CA VAL A 266 12.15 2.09 -4.62
C VAL A 266 11.66 3.50 -4.31
N PHE A 267 10.35 3.73 -4.37
CA PHE A 267 9.73 5.01 -4.04
C PHE A 267 10.01 5.43 -2.59
N GLU A 268 9.75 4.53 -1.63
CA GLU A 268 9.97 4.80 -0.20
C GLU A 268 11.46 5.02 0.11
N THR A 269 12.34 4.21 -0.48
CA THR A 269 13.80 4.37 -0.32
C THR A 269 14.31 5.72 -0.82
N ARG A 270 13.78 6.23 -1.95
CA ARG A 270 14.12 7.56 -2.46
C ARG A 270 13.68 8.69 -1.54
N LEU A 271 12.59 8.49 -0.82
CA LEU A 271 12.08 9.43 0.18
C LEU A 271 12.80 9.30 1.52
N GLY A 272 13.72 8.34 1.69
CA GLY A 272 14.45 8.09 2.93
C GLY A 272 13.62 7.40 4.01
N ARG A 273 12.65 6.59 3.62
CA ARG A 273 11.71 5.89 4.51
C ARG A 273 11.73 4.37 4.34
#